data_633152b6bf117c8ac2c8d36c305e7c62
#
_entry.id   633152b6bf117c8ac2c8d36c305e7c62
#
_cell.length_a   1.000
_cell.length_b   1.000
_cell.length_c   1.000
_cell.angle_alpha   90.00
_cell.angle_beta   90.00
_cell.angle_gamma   90.00
#
_symmetry.space_group_name_H-M   'P 1'
#
loop_
_entity.id
_entity.type
_entity.pdbx_description
1 polymer ?
#
loop_
_entity_poly.entity_id
_entity_poly.type
_entity_poly.pdbx_seq_one_letter_code
_entity_poly.pdbx_strand_id
1 'polypeptide(L)'
;VFNITATMTTNIKNNDFKDVVFNRQSVRQFDPAVKIDRAELQTIIDETISAPSACNLQSWHFVVADTAEGKAKAKSVLMKFNYPQIDSCSAMIFVLGDTQSHLVYRDVWNKACEEGRITPEKRDEIFKTFLPMYENATPEFLQADAMIDSSMAAMQLLLIARAHGYDTNPIAGYAADKVATTFGLDPKRYVPVMAIAIGKAASQPITTTRYDGSQVTEFC
;
A
#
# COMPACT_ATOMS: atom_id res chain seq x y z
N VAL A 1 -5.89 8.99 -23.17
CA VAL A 1 -5.14 7.74 -22.96
C VAL A 1 -3.98 8.12 -22.06
N PHE A 2 -4.08 7.75 -20.78
CA PHE A 2 -3.02 8.00 -19.81
C PHE A 2 -1.77 7.23 -20.21
N ASN A 3 -0.72 7.92 -20.56
CA ASN A 3 0.56 7.29 -20.79
C ASN A 3 1.31 7.20 -19.45
N ILE A 4 0.79 6.37 -18.53
CA ILE A 4 1.48 5.99 -17.30
C ILE A 4 2.77 5.24 -17.66
N THR A 5 2.83 4.70 -18.87
CA THR A 5 3.87 3.77 -19.33
C THR A 5 5.10 4.40 -19.95
N ALA A 6 5.19 5.72 -20.07
CA ALA A 6 6.34 6.32 -20.77
C ALA A 6 7.69 6.14 -20.02
N THR A 7 7.69 5.62 -18.79
CA THR A 7 8.92 5.42 -18.00
C THR A 7 8.93 4.19 -17.08
N MET A 8 7.85 3.41 -16.99
CA MET A 8 7.85 2.20 -16.18
C MET A 8 8.26 0.99 -17.02
N THR A 9 9.50 0.56 -16.91
CA THR A 9 9.88 -0.81 -17.30
C THR A 9 9.35 -1.75 -16.21
N THR A 10 8.20 -2.37 -16.45
CA THR A 10 7.64 -3.33 -15.53
C THR A 10 8.32 -4.68 -15.67
N ASN A 11 8.79 -5.25 -14.56
CA ASN A 11 9.36 -6.61 -14.52
C ASN A 11 8.28 -7.67 -14.22
N ILE A 12 7.04 -7.45 -14.70
CA ILE A 12 5.94 -8.37 -14.50
C ILE A 12 6.27 -9.73 -15.13
N LYS A 13 6.35 -10.76 -14.30
CA LYS A 13 6.64 -12.15 -14.67
C LYS A 13 5.39 -12.99 -14.86
N ASN A 14 4.30 -12.60 -14.18
CA ASN A 14 3.01 -13.27 -14.21
C ASN A 14 1.92 -12.24 -14.54
N ASN A 15 1.41 -12.28 -15.75
CA ASN A 15 0.30 -11.46 -16.23
C ASN A 15 -1.02 -12.23 -16.38
N ASP A 16 -1.10 -13.46 -15.87
CA ASP A 16 -2.36 -14.19 -15.74
C ASP A 16 -3.18 -13.56 -14.59
N PHE A 17 -4.08 -12.68 -14.95
CA PHE A 17 -4.95 -11.97 -14.01
C PHE A 17 -5.72 -12.92 -13.08
N LYS A 18 -6.15 -14.08 -13.60
CA LYS A 18 -6.87 -15.08 -12.82
C LYS A 18 -5.97 -15.67 -11.73
N ASP A 19 -4.74 -16.03 -12.08
CA ASP A 19 -3.76 -16.51 -11.10
C ASP A 19 -3.40 -15.43 -10.08
N VAL A 20 -3.11 -14.22 -10.54
CA VAL A 20 -2.72 -13.10 -9.67
C VAL A 20 -3.80 -12.83 -8.62
N VAL A 21 -5.08 -12.82 -9.00
CA VAL A 21 -6.18 -12.47 -8.10
C VAL A 21 -6.59 -13.65 -7.23
N PHE A 22 -6.82 -14.82 -7.81
CA PHE A 22 -7.49 -15.93 -7.10
C PHE A 22 -6.52 -16.90 -6.42
N ASN A 23 -5.26 -16.98 -6.87
CA ASN A 23 -4.24 -17.82 -6.25
C ASN A 23 -3.32 -17.05 -5.30
N ARG A 24 -3.51 -15.73 -5.12
CA ARG A 24 -2.82 -14.97 -4.07
C ARG A 24 -3.22 -15.50 -2.68
N GLN A 25 -2.24 -15.85 -1.87
CA GLN A 25 -2.44 -16.38 -0.52
C GLN A 25 -1.52 -15.66 0.49
N SER A 26 -1.85 -15.76 1.78
CA SER A 26 -1.03 -15.24 2.87
C SER A 26 0.05 -16.22 3.24
N VAL A 27 1.29 -15.93 2.85
CA VAL A 27 2.48 -16.77 3.09
C VAL A 27 3.14 -16.39 4.41
N ARG A 28 3.35 -17.37 5.30
CA ARG A 28 3.92 -17.13 6.64
C ARG A 28 5.37 -17.53 6.78
N GLN A 29 5.91 -18.30 5.84
CA GLN A 29 7.32 -18.66 5.77
C GLN A 29 7.85 -18.41 4.36
N PHE A 30 8.92 -17.65 4.28
CA PHE A 30 9.58 -17.28 3.05
C PHE A 30 10.94 -17.96 2.93
N ASP A 31 11.44 -18.09 1.72
CA ASP A 31 12.78 -18.56 1.46
C ASP A 31 13.78 -17.43 1.77
N PRO A 32 14.61 -17.55 2.81
CA PRO A 32 15.54 -16.50 3.19
C PRO A 32 16.69 -16.30 2.20
N ALA A 33 16.89 -17.24 1.27
CA ALA A 33 17.89 -17.11 0.20
C ALA A 33 17.43 -16.15 -0.90
N VAL A 34 16.12 -15.98 -1.07
CA VAL A 34 15.57 -15.04 -2.06
C VAL A 34 15.58 -13.63 -1.50
N LYS A 35 16.38 -12.77 -2.12
CA LYS A 35 16.45 -11.34 -1.80
C LYS A 35 15.85 -10.53 -2.95
N ILE A 36 14.97 -9.61 -2.60
CA ILE A 36 14.42 -8.62 -3.52
C ILE A 36 15.29 -7.39 -3.36
N ASP A 37 15.90 -6.93 -4.42
CA ASP A 37 16.73 -5.71 -4.35
C ASP A 37 15.85 -4.46 -4.19
N ARG A 38 16.49 -3.35 -3.76
CA ARG A 38 15.78 -2.11 -3.49
C ARG A 38 15.16 -1.50 -4.74
N ALA A 39 15.77 -1.69 -5.90
CA ALA A 39 15.24 -1.17 -7.17
C ALA A 39 13.94 -1.91 -7.56
N GLU A 40 13.90 -3.22 -7.38
CA GLU A 40 12.69 -4.03 -7.60
C GLU A 40 11.60 -3.68 -6.59
N LEU A 41 11.95 -3.51 -5.29
CA LEU A 41 11.00 -3.05 -4.27
C LEU A 41 10.42 -1.68 -4.62
N GLN A 42 11.25 -0.75 -5.10
CA GLN A 42 10.80 0.57 -5.54
C GLN A 42 9.86 0.46 -6.74
N THR A 43 10.19 -0.37 -7.74
CA THR A 43 9.32 -0.61 -8.90
C THR A 43 7.95 -1.13 -8.46
N ILE A 44 7.91 -2.10 -7.53
CA ILE A 44 6.66 -2.61 -6.96
C ILE A 44 5.85 -1.50 -6.28
N ILE A 45 6.50 -0.61 -5.53
CA ILE A 45 5.83 0.55 -4.90
C ILE A 45 5.33 1.54 -5.97
N ASP A 46 6.14 1.86 -6.97
CA ASP A 46 5.78 2.80 -8.05
C ASP A 46 4.55 2.30 -8.85
N GLU A 47 4.45 0.99 -9.06
CA GLU A 47 3.27 0.38 -9.67
C GLU A 47 2.07 0.36 -8.70
N THR A 48 2.31 0.15 -7.41
CA THR A 48 1.29 0.14 -6.35
C THR A 48 0.57 1.47 -6.24
N ILE A 49 1.26 2.60 -6.36
CA ILE A 49 0.66 3.93 -6.22
C ILE A 49 -0.24 4.34 -7.40
N SER A 50 -0.44 3.47 -8.39
CA SER A 50 -1.51 3.61 -9.39
C SER A 50 -2.89 3.22 -8.83
N ALA A 51 -2.99 2.80 -7.58
CA ALA A 51 -4.25 2.60 -6.88
C ALA A 51 -5.12 3.86 -6.88
N PRO A 52 -6.45 3.73 -6.91
CA PRO A 52 -7.32 4.89 -6.76
C PRO A 52 -7.27 5.44 -5.33
N SER A 53 -7.58 6.73 -5.20
CA SER A 53 -7.72 7.41 -3.92
C SER A 53 -8.80 8.49 -3.99
N ALA A 54 -9.39 8.84 -2.85
CA ALA A 54 -10.37 9.89 -2.77
C ALA A 54 -9.78 11.20 -3.33
N CYS A 55 -10.45 11.82 -4.31
CA CYS A 55 -10.02 13.07 -4.95
C CYS A 55 -8.55 13.08 -5.40
N ASN A 56 -7.96 11.93 -5.68
CA ASN A 56 -6.54 11.76 -6.00
C ASN A 56 -5.60 12.30 -4.92
N LEU A 57 -5.99 12.18 -3.65
CA LEU A 57 -5.19 12.62 -2.50
C LEU A 57 -3.94 11.78 -2.29
N GLN A 58 -3.97 10.51 -2.74
CA GLN A 58 -2.85 9.59 -2.63
C GLN A 58 -2.35 9.49 -1.17
N SER A 59 -3.30 9.32 -0.25
CA SER A 59 -3.11 9.37 1.20
C SER A 59 -2.40 8.15 1.77
N TRP A 60 -1.35 7.68 1.11
CA TRP A 60 -0.53 6.54 1.54
C TRP A 60 0.92 6.93 1.76
N HIS A 61 1.54 6.25 2.68
CA HIS A 61 2.97 6.33 2.94
C HIS A 61 3.53 4.92 3.20
N PHE A 62 4.66 4.59 2.59
CA PHE A 62 5.27 3.27 2.72
C PHE A 62 6.59 3.36 3.47
N VAL A 63 6.78 2.51 4.47
CA VAL A 63 8.07 2.29 5.12
C VAL A 63 8.55 0.89 4.77
N VAL A 64 9.64 0.80 4.04
CA VAL A 64 10.20 -0.48 3.56
C VAL A 64 11.43 -0.83 4.39
N ALA A 65 11.32 -1.87 5.21
CA ALA A 65 12.39 -2.44 6.01
C ALA A 65 13.06 -3.60 5.25
N ASP A 66 14.07 -3.29 4.42
CA ASP A 66 14.81 -4.21 3.55
C ASP A 66 16.22 -4.54 4.07
N THR A 67 16.70 -3.80 5.08
CA THR A 67 18.00 -4.03 5.72
C THR A 67 17.86 -4.79 7.04
N ALA A 68 18.97 -5.35 7.53
CA ALA A 68 18.98 -6.02 8.83
C ALA A 68 18.55 -5.08 9.97
N GLU A 69 19.02 -3.82 9.95
CA GLU A 69 18.62 -2.80 10.92
C GLU A 69 17.13 -2.44 10.80
N GLY A 70 16.65 -2.19 9.56
CA GLY A 70 15.25 -1.90 9.30
C GLY A 70 14.33 -3.03 9.75
N LYS A 71 14.70 -4.28 9.46
CA LYS A 71 13.96 -5.48 9.90
C LYS A 71 13.99 -5.65 11.42
N ALA A 72 15.08 -5.29 12.10
CA ALA A 72 15.13 -5.30 13.57
C ALA A 72 14.17 -4.27 14.16
N LYS A 73 14.11 -3.05 13.62
CA LYS A 73 13.12 -2.03 13.99
C LYS A 73 11.69 -2.54 13.75
N ALA A 74 11.41 -3.12 12.57
CA ALA A 74 10.11 -3.70 12.25
C ALA A 74 9.72 -4.80 13.25
N LYS A 75 10.65 -5.71 13.58
CA LYS A 75 10.43 -6.80 14.51
C LYS A 75 10.07 -6.30 15.92
N SER A 76 10.64 -5.16 16.35
CA SER A 76 10.38 -4.59 17.67
C SER A 76 8.93 -4.15 17.90
N VAL A 77 8.19 -3.87 16.83
CA VAL A 77 6.78 -3.48 16.89
C VAL A 77 5.83 -4.61 16.52
N LEU A 78 6.31 -5.72 15.93
CA LEU A 78 5.47 -6.86 15.59
C LEU A 78 5.14 -7.70 16.83
N MET A 79 3.94 -8.29 16.84
CA MET A 79 3.59 -9.32 17.81
C MET A 79 4.39 -10.60 17.53
N LYS A 80 4.78 -11.34 18.60
CA LYS A 80 5.70 -12.49 18.52
C LYS A 80 5.27 -13.60 17.57
N PHE A 81 3.97 -13.83 17.40
CA PHE A 81 3.46 -14.84 16.46
C PHE A 81 3.68 -14.47 14.97
N ASN A 82 4.09 -13.22 14.68
CA ASN A 82 4.49 -12.77 13.35
C ASN A 82 6.02 -12.77 13.12
N TYR A 83 6.80 -13.30 14.08
CA TYR A 83 8.25 -13.38 13.94
C TYR A 83 8.70 -14.31 12.80
N PRO A 84 8.05 -15.46 12.53
CA PRO A 84 8.43 -16.28 11.38
C PRO A 84 8.41 -15.52 10.05
N GLN A 85 7.47 -14.60 9.88
CA GLN A 85 7.37 -13.78 8.67
C GLN A 85 8.55 -12.81 8.53
N ILE A 86 8.82 -12.00 9.58
CA ILE A 86 9.91 -11.01 9.53
C ILE A 86 11.30 -11.66 9.47
N ASP A 87 11.47 -12.81 10.10
CA ASP A 87 12.76 -13.51 10.14
C ASP A 87 13.11 -14.13 8.77
N SER A 88 12.10 -14.51 7.99
CA SER A 88 12.30 -15.20 6.71
C SER A 88 12.05 -14.32 5.47
N CYS A 89 11.22 -13.27 5.54
CA CYS A 89 10.88 -12.44 4.39
C CYS A 89 12.09 -11.64 3.84
N SER A 90 12.00 -11.23 2.59
CA SER A 90 12.98 -10.33 1.98
C SER A 90 12.88 -8.92 2.56
N ALA A 91 11.66 -8.38 2.66
CA ALA A 91 11.39 -7.09 3.28
C ALA A 91 10.07 -7.09 4.05
N MET A 92 9.94 -6.15 4.99
CA MET A 92 8.67 -5.81 5.65
C MET A 92 8.27 -4.40 5.23
N ILE A 93 7.04 -4.25 4.73
CA ILE A 93 6.50 -2.98 4.27
C ILE A 93 5.37 -2.58 5.20
N PHE A 94 5.51 -1.44 5.90
CA PHE A 94 4.39 -0.83 6.59
C PHE A 94 3.67 0.13 5.65
N VAL A 95 2.38 -0.05 5.51
CA VAL A 95 1.48 0.85 4.81
C VAL A 95 0.81 1.74 5.86
N LEU A 96 1.00 3.05 5.72
CA LEU A 96 0.44 4.05 6.62
C LEU A 96 -0.46 5.00 5.83
N GLY A 97 -1.51 5.50 6.46
CA GLY A 97 -2.32 6.59 5.96
C GLY A 97 -1.71 7.94 6.34
N ASP A 98 -1.61 8.85 5.37
CA ASP A 98 -1.20 10.24 5.59
C ASP A 98 -2.45 11.11 5.77
N THR A 99 -2.76 11.49 7.00
CA THR A 99 -3.92 12.33 7.33
C THR A 99 -3.78 13.79 6.89
N GLN A 100 -2.61 14.16 6.36
CA GLN A 100 -2.31 15.51 5.88
C GLN A 100 -2.04 15.57 4.36
N SER A 101 -2.42 14.54 3.61
CA SER A 101 -2.25 14.47 2.16
C SER A 101 -2.91 15.65 1.41
N HIS A 102 -4.01 16.20 1.96
CA HIS A 102 -4.69 17.37 1.41
C HIS A 102 -3.82 18.64 1.38
N LEU A 103 -2.74 18.72 2.17
CA LEU A 103 -1.83 19.87 2.15
C LEU A 103 -1.06 20.03 0.84
N VAL A 104 -0.85 18.93 0.09
CA VAL A 104 -0.21 18.95 -1.24
C VAL A 104 -1.22 18.80 -2.39
N TYR A 105 -2.50 18.87 -2.09
CA TYR A 105 -3.59 18.67 -3.06
C TYR A 105 -3.48 19.62 -4.26
N ARG A 106 -3.16 20.90 -4.00
CA ARG A 106 -3.00 21.90 -5.07
C ARG A 106 -1.86 21.54 -6.02
N ASP A 107 -0.74 21.06 -5.49
CA ASP A 107 0.43 20.70 -6.29
C ASP A 107 0.12 19.51 -7.21
N VAL A 108 -0.58 18.50 -6.70
CA VAL A 108 -1.00 17.32 -7.48
C VAL A 108 -1.86 17.74 -8.68
N TRP A 109 -2.87 18.59 -8.48
CA TRP A 109 -3.77 19.00 -9.53
C TRP A 109 -3.17 20.07 -10.47
N ASN A 110 -2.29 20.94 -9.98
CA ASN A 110 -1.51 21.84 -10.82
C ASN A 110 -0.62 21.04 -11.77
N LYS A 111 0.09 20.02 -11.26
CA LYS A 111 0.89 19.13 -12.09
C LYS A 111 0.04 18.41 -13.15
N ALA A 112 -1.14 17.92 -12.81
CA ALA A 112 -2.05 17.29 -13.77
C ALA A 112 -2.45 18.26 -14.89
N CYS A 113 -2.65 19.55 -14.56
CA CYS A 113 -2.94 20.58 -15.54
C CYS A 113 -1.73 20.90 -16.43
N GLU A 114 -0.52 21.03 -15.83
CA GLU A 114 0.75 21.25 -16.56
C GLU A 114 1.06 20.12 -17.54
N GLU A 115 0.74 18.87 -17.15
CA GLU A 115 0.88 17.68 -17.99
C GLU A 115 -0.22 17.54 -19.05
N GLY A 116 -1.17 18.48 -19.11
CA GLY A 116 -2.28 18.46 -20.08
C GLY A 116 -3.32 17.36 -19.84
N ARG A 117 -3.37 16.80 -18.63
CA ARG A 117 -4.34 15.76 -18.24
C ARG A 117 -5.73 16.33 -17.98
N ILE A 118 -5.80 17.56 -17.53
CA ILE A 118 -7.02 18.34 -17.28
C ILE A 118 -6.83 19.77 -17.77
N THR A 119 -7.95 20.49 -17.97
CA THR A 119 -7.90 21.92 -18.30
C THR A 119 -7.76 22.77 -17.02
N PRO A 120 -7.28 24.04 -17.15
CA PRO A 120 -7.25 24.97 -16.02
C PRO A 120 -8.62 25.18 -15.36
N GLU A 121 -9.69 25.27 -16.17
CA GLU A 121 -11.07 25.45 -15.68
C GLU A 121 -11.50 24.24 -14.84
N LYS A 122 -11.16 23.02 -15.28
CA LYS A 122 -11.47 21.79 -14.52
C LYS A 122 -10.69 21.72 -13.22
N ARG A 123 -9.42 22.11 -13.23
CA ARG A 123 -8.62 22.22 -11.98
C ARG A 123 -9.26 23.20 -11.00
N ASP A 124 -9.69 24.39 -11.47
CA ASP A 124 -10.28 25.42 -10.62
C ASP A 124 -11.63 24.98 -10.04
N GLU A 125 -12.43 24.24 -10.83
CA GLU A 125 -13.65 23.59 -10.35
C GLU A 125 -13.36 22.59 -9.23
N ILE A 126 -12.32 21.74 -9.39
CA ILE A 126 -11.88 20.76 -8.40
C ILE A 126 -11.47 21.47 -7.10
N PHE A 127 -10.66 22.52 -7.18
CA PHE A 127 -10.24 23.30 -6.01
C PHE A 127 -11.42 23.92 -5.28
N LYS A 128 -12.38 24.48 -6.01
CA LYS A 128 -13.58 25.09 -5.42
C LYS A 128 -14.49 24.06 -4.75
N THR A 129 -14.59 22.86 -5.30
CA THR A 129 -15.55 21.85 -4.85
C THR A 129 -15.01 21.00 -3.69
N PHE A 130 -13.79 20.48 -3.82
CA PHE A 130 -13.30 19.44 -2.91
C PHE A 130 -12.32 19.96 -1.86
N LEU A 131 -11.46 20.92 -2.20
CA LEU A 131 -10.42 21.37 -1.29
C LEU A 131 -10.99 21.92 0.05
N PRO A 132 -12.05 22.73 0.07
CA PRO A 132 -12.63 23.22 1.33
C PRO A 132 -13.19 22.09 2.21
N MET A 133 -13.63 20.98 1.62
CA MET A 133 -14.11 19.81 2.36
C MET A 133 -12.99 19.19 3.19
N TYR A 134 -11.79 19.06 2.63
CA TYR A 134 -10.62 18.52 3.34
C TYR A 134 -9.98 19.52 4.29
N GLU A 135 -9.91 20.80 3.92
CA GLU A 135 -9.37 21.88 4.78
C GLU A 135 -10.20 22.09 6.06
N ASN A 136 -11.50 21.79 6.01
CA ASN A 136 -12.42 21.90 7.15
C ASN A 136 -12.83 20.54 7.74
N ALA A 137 -12.20 19.45 7.30
CA ALA A 137 -12.53 18.12 7.78
C ALA A 137 -12.07 17.88 9.22
N THR A 138 -12.79 17.03 9.94
CA THR A 138 -12.35 16.60 11.27
C THR A 138 -11.15 15.64 11.17
N PRO A 139 -10.32 15.53 12.21
CA PRO A 139 -9.23 14.56 12.25
C PRO A 139 -9.71 13.11 11.99
N GLU A 140 -10.88 12.76 12.51
CA GLU A 140 -11.47 11.41 12.35
C GLU A 140 -11.85 11.14 10.88
N PHE A 141 -12.39 12.14 10.18
CA PHE A 141 -12.69 12.03 8.76
C PHE A 141 -11.40 11.82 7.94
N LEU A 142 -10.39 12.66 8.16
CA LEU A 142 -9.10 12.58 7.47
C LEU A 142 -8.40 11.24 7.73
N GLN A 143 -8.49 10.73 8.96
CA GLN A 143 -7.96 9.42 9.30
C GLN A 143 -8.70 8.30 8.58
N ALA A 144 -10.05 8.31 8.58
CA ALA A 144 -10.84 7.29 7.91
C ALA A 144 -10.57 7.28 6.39
N ASP A 145 -10.52 8.43 5.76
CA ASP A 145 -10.24 8.60 4.34
C ASP A 145 -8.83 8.08 3.97
N ALA A 146 -7.81 8.49 4.75
CA ALA A 146 -6.45 8.02 4.56
C ALA A 146 -6.31 6.51 4.75
N MET A 147 -7.05 5.90 5.67
CA MET A 147 -7.08 4.45 5.86
C MET A 147 -7.73 3.71 4.69
N ILE A 148 -8.79 4.27 4.10
CA ILE A 148 -9.44 3.70 2.91
C ILE A 148 -8.48 3.72 1.72
N ASP A 149 -7.88 4.86 1.41
CA ASP A 149 -6.91 5.03 0.33
C ASP A 149 -5.74 4.04 0.48
N SER A 150 -5.15 4.00 1.67
CA SER A 150 -4.00 3.15 1.96
C SER A 150 -4.36 1.66 1.94
N SER A 151 -5.60 1.29 2.27
CA SER A 151 -6.07 -0.10 2.17
C SER A 151 -6.23 -0.54 0.72
N MET A 152 -6.69 0.36 -0.17
CA MET A 152 -6.72 0.09 -1.62
C MET A 152 -5.30 -0.10 -2.17
N ALA A 153 -4.37 0.78 -1.81
CA ALA A 153 -2.97 0.63 -2.20
C ALA A 153 -2.34 -0.65 -1.63
N ALA A 154 -2.65 -1.02 -0.37
CA ALA A 154 -2.18 -2.26 0.22
C ALA A 154 -2.65 -3.49 -0.55
N MET A 155 -3.93 -3.56 -0.95
CA MET A 155 -4.42 -4.67 -1.76
C MET A 155 -3.76 -4.68 -3.14
N GLN A 156 -3.57 -3.53 -3.78
CA GLN A 156 -2.86 -3.44 -5.06
C GLN A 156 -1.42 -3.93 -4.94
N LEU A 157 -0.71 -3.59 -3.86
CA LEU A 157 0.64 -4.07 -3.58
C LEU A 157 0.69 -5.61 -3.51
N LEU A 158 -0.28 -6.25 -2.86
CA LEU A 158 -0.34 -7.72 -2.80
C LEU A 158 -0.45 -8.36 -4.19
N LEU A 159 -1.23 -7.76 -5.09
CA LEU A 159 -1.41 -8.25 -6.47
C LEU A 159 -0.17 -8.00 -7.32
N ILE A 160 0.40 -6.80 -7.24
CA ILE A 160 1.61 -6.43 -7.99
C ILE A 160 2.80 -7.28 -7.54
N ALA A 161 2.99 -7.47 -6.24
CA ALA A 161 4.04 -8.37 -5.75
C ALA A 161 3.90 -9.77 -6.35
N ARG A 162 2.66 -10.31 -6.44
CA ARG A 162 2.42 -11.61 -7.08
C ARG A 162 2.69 -11.58 -8.59
N ALA A 163 2.34 -10.50 -9.27
CA ALA A 163 2.66 -10.32 -10.68
C ALA A 163 4.18 -10.28 -10.94
N HIS A 164 4.97 -9.75 -10.01
CA HIS A 164 6.43 -9.81 -10.02
C HIS A 164 7.00 -11.18 -9.61
N GLY A 165 6.13 -12.13 -9.23
CA GLY A 165 6.52 -13.49 -8.85
C GLY A 165 6.88 -13.66 -7.38
N TYR A 166 6.53 -12.70 -6.54
CA TYR A 166 6.71 -12.74 -5.09
C TYR A 166 5.42 -13.06 -4.36
N ASP A 167 5.56 -13.52 -3.14
CA ASP A 167 4.46 -13.83 -2.24
C ASP A 167 4.44 -12.83 -1.08
N THR A 168 3.27 -12.66 -0.46
CA THR A 168 3.07 -11.68 0.59
C THR A 168 2.29 -12.23 1.77
N ASN A 169 2.41 -11.57 2.92
CA ASN A 169 1.54 -11.78 4.08
C ASN A 169 1.11 -10.42 4.65
N PRO A 170 -0.18 -10.05 4.53
CA PRO A 170 -0.71 -8.90 5.25
C PRO A 170 -0.87 -9.22 6.74
N ILE A 171 -0.40 -8.32 7.60
CA ILE A 171 -0.28 -8.50 9.05
C ILE A 171 -0.92 -7.30 9.75
N ALA A 172 -1.85 -7.57 10.67
CA ALA A 172 -2.43 -6.58 11.59
C ALA A 172 -1.87 -6.70 13.02
N GLY A 173 -1.10 -7.75 13.30
CA GLY A 173 -0.55 -8.03 14.63
C GLY A 173 0.74 -7.26 14.93
N TYR A 174 0.62 -5.96 15.21
CA TYR A 174 1.72 -5.06 15.60
C TYR A 174 1.22 -3.99 16.59
N ALA A 175 2.14 -3.33 17.28
CA ALA A 175 1.87 -2.20 18.18
C ALA A 175 1.67 -0.92 17.34
N ALA A 176 0.43 -0.64 16.94
CA ALA A 176 0.11 0.45 16.01
C ALA A 176 0.58 1.82 16.53
N ASP A 177 0.45 2.06 17.82
CA ASP A 177 0.88 3.31 18.50
C ASP A 177 2.39 3.57 18.42
N LYS A 178 3.19 2.53 18.10
CA LYS A 178 4.66 2.60 18.06
C LYS A 178 5.24 2.66 16.66
N VAL A 179 4.48 2.28 15.63
CA VAL A 179 5.04 2.15 14.26
C VAL A 179 5.62 3.47 13.77
N ALA A 180 4.84 4.54 13.75
CA ALA A 180 5.29 5.84 13.25
C ALA A 180 6.56 6.32 13.95
N THR A 181 6.57 6.34 15.28
CA THR A 181 7.71 6.80 16.08
C THR A 181 8.94 5.91 15.91
N THR A 182 8.78 4.58 15.78
CA THR A 182 9.90 3.64 15.56
C THR A 182 10.65 3.94 14.27
N PHE A 183 9.94 4.43 13.26
CA PHE A 183 10.54 4.80 11.99
C PHE A 183 10.80 6.31 11.81
N GLY A 184 10.68 7.10 12.90
CA GLY A 184 10.98 8.53 12.90
C GLY A 184 9.92 9.39 12.22
N LEU A 185 8.69 8.88 12.10
CA LEU A 185 7.54 9.58 11.53
C LEU A 185 6.69 10.24 12.63
N ASP A 186 5.96 11.28 12.27
CA ASP A 186 5.01 11.94 13.16
C ASP A 186 3.76 11.04 13.37
N PRO A 187 3.50 10.53 14.59
CA PRO A 187 2.36 9.68 14.88
C PRO A 187 1.00 10.42 14.82
N LYS A 188 1.00 11.76 14.80
CA LYS A 188 -0.22 12.54 14.59
C LYS A 188 -0.62 12.64 13.13
N ARG A 189 0.33 12.45 12.21
CA ARG A 189 0.12 12.50 10.78
C ARG A 189 -0.05 11.12 10.16
N TYR A 190 0.83 10.17 10.54
CA TYR A 190 0.90 8.86 9.89
C TYR A 190 0.22 7.77 10.72
N VAL A 191 -0.87 7.24 10.19
CA VAL A 191 -1.68 6.20 10.85
C VAL A 191 -1.36 4.83 10.24
N PRO A 192 -0.83 3.87 11.01
CA PRO A 192 -0.56 2.53 10.50
C PRO A 192 -1.84 1.80 10.08
N VAL A 193 -1.83 1.27 8.86
CA VAL A 193 -2.96 0.52 8.29
C VAL A 193 -2.66 -0.97 8.25
N MET A 194 -1.46 -1.34 7.78
CA MET A 194 -1.09 -2.74 7.61
C MET A 194 0.43 -2.89 7.56
N ALA A 195 0.95 -4.02 8.05
CA ALA A 195 2.30 -4.47 7.72
C ALA A 195 2.20 -5.60 6.69
N ILE A 196 3.09 -5.63 5.70
CA ILE A 196 3.12 -6.63 4.64
C ILE A 196 4.53 -7.22 4.55
N ALA A 197 4.66 -8.52 4.88
CA ALA A 197 5.88 -9.26 4.57
C ALA A 197 5.88 -9.61 3.09
N ILE A 198 7.02 -9.45 2.41
CA ILE A 198 7.23 -9.79 1.00
C ILE A 198 8.47 -10.66 0.83
N GLY A 199 8.36 -11.68 -0.02
CA GLY A 199 9.44 -12.62 -0.34
C GLY A 199 8.98 -13.71 -1.27
N LYS A 200 9.68 -14.84 -1.29
CA LYS A 200 9.24 -16.04 -2.02
C LYS A 200 8.79 -17.10 -1.02
N ALA A 201 7.64 -17.73 -1.26
CA ALA A 201 7.13 -18.79 -0.38
C ALA A 201 8.13 -19.94 -0.27
N ALA A 202 8.46 -20.35 0.96
CA ALA A 202 9.28 -21.53 1.23
C ALA A 202 8.46 -22.83 1.25
N SER A 203 7.13 -22.72 1.44
CA SER A 203 6.21 -23.85 1.51
C SER A 203 4.83 -23.44 1.01
N GLN A 204 3.99 -24.41 0.71
CA GLN A 204 2.60 -24.15 0.33
C GLN A 204 1.86 -23.44 1.49
N PRO A 205 1.17 -22.34 1.22
CA PRO A 205 0.41 -21.63 2.24
C PRO A 205 -0.83 -22.44 2.64
N ILE A 206 -1.34 -22.15 3.84
CA ILE A 206 -2.61 -22.70 4.31
C ILE A 206 -3.74 -22.08 3.49
N THR A 207 -4.57 -22.92 2.90
CA THR A 207 -5.77 -22.48 2.17
C THR A 207 -6.83 -21.98 3.15
N THR A 208 -7.61 -21.02 2.71
CA THR A 208 -8.68 -20.39 3.51
C THR A 208 -10.02 -20.46 2.77
N THR A 209 -11.10 -20.62 3.54
CA THR A 209 -12.47 -20.56 3.02
C THR A 209 -12.93 -19.12 2.82
N ARG A 210 -14.02 -18.96 2.09
CA ARG A 210 -14.76 -17.70 1.94
C ARG A 210 -16.24 -17.96 2.16
N TYR A 211 -16.94 -16.93 2.56
CA TYR A 211 -18.40 -16.94 2.50
C TYR A 211 -18.84 -17.04 1.04
N ASP A 212 -20.04 -17.60 0.82
CA ASP A 212 -20.73 -17.43 -0.45
C ASP A 212 -21.08 -15.94 -0.66
N GLY A 213 -20.92 -15.43 -1.88
CA GLY A 213 -21.21 -14.04 -2.17
C GLY A 213 -22.63 -13.60 -1.81
N SER A 214 -23.60 -14.52 -1.91
CA SER A 214 -24.99 -14.28 -1.52
C SER A 214 -25.18 -13.98 -0.04
N GLN A 215 -24.26 -14.44 0.83
CA GLN A 215 -24.33 -14.19 2.28
C GLN A 215 -23.90 -12.77 2.68
N VAL A 216 -23.28 -12.04 1.76
CA VAL A 216 -22.70 -10.71 1.99
C VAL A 216 -23.17 -9.68 0.95
N THR A 217 -24.21 -10.02 0.18
CA THR A 217 -24.74 -9.16 -0.89
C THR A 217 -26.25 -8.99 -0.75
N GLU A 218 -26.72 -7.77 -0.84
CA GLU A 218 -28.12 -7.41 -0.95
C GLU A 218 -28.35 -6.66 -2.26
N PHE A 219 -29.38 -7.04 -3.01
CA PHE A 219 -29.82 -6.34 -4.23
C PHE A 219 -31.08 -5.54 -3.90
N CYS A 220 -31.07 -4.23 -4.20
CA CYS A 220 -32.19 -3.32 -3.94
C CYS A 220 -32.83 -2.83 -5.25
#